data_bc6be19f22636be93bb9f030ccfdcba1
#
_entry.id   bc6be19f22636be93bb9f030ccfdcba1
#
_cell.length_a   1.000
_cell.length_b   1.000
_cell.length_c   1.000
_cell.angle_alpha   90.00
_cell.angle_beta   90.00
_cell.angle_gamma   90.00
#
_symmetry.space_group_name_H-M   'P 1'
#
loop_
_entity.id
_entity.type
_entity.pdbx_description
1 polymer ?
#
loop_
_entity_poly.entity_id
_entity_poly.type
_entity_poly.pdbx_seq_one_letter_code
_entity_poly.pdbx_strand_id
1 'polypeptide(L)'
;MRRPAILTLLCALALVPAAALAGAPPAGTGTQAPAGPTPLPTRTVPPWLGIEMANANEGGVRVVHVVRGAPAALAGLRDGDRMVKLDGAPVAAPADVSRLVSQKAPGAAVDVTFVREGTERTVKATLAVRPTADDVMRMEFVGTFAPAWSGLTAASGSGPIALSSLRGRVVVLEFWAIWCGPCRMTMPTLEGWHGKYGAQGLSVVGITTDPADKAAVFAERNGIHYTTASDASGTTTQGYGVRNIPALYVIDKRGVIREVTLGYEPAQEAQVERVIQQLLAEPAPTTANAASGTQP
;
A
#
# COMPACT_ATOMS: atom_id res chain seq x y z
N MET A 1 39.31 44.15 25.00
CA MET A 1 40.58 44.69 24.55
C MET A 1 41.49 43.56 24.10
N ARG A 2 41.68 43.38 22.77
CA ARG A 2 42.87 42.94 22.06
C ARG A 2 42.47 42.63 20.63
N ARG A 3 42.98 43.43 19.73
CA ARG A 3 42.76 43.43 18.28
C ARG A 3 43.86 42.61 17.57
N PRO A 4 43.77 42.41 16.28
CA PRO A 4 44.22 41.24 15.52
C PRO A 4 45.61 41.39 14.89
N ALA A 5 46.15 40.29 14.39
CA ALA A 5 47.35 40.29 13.52
C ALA A 5 46.97 39.94 12.07
N ILE A 6 47.23 40.89 11.22
CA ILE A 6 47.18 40.76 9.77
C ILE A 6 48.51 40.15 9.32
N LEU A 7 48.49 39.05 8.56
CA LEU A 7 49.65 38.48 7.93
C LEU A 7 49.54 38.57 6.39
N THR A 8 50.28 39.50 5.87
CA THR A 8 50.47 39.75 4.40
C THR A 8 51.45 38.71 3.85
N LEU A 9 51.09 37.98 2.80
CA LEU A 9 52.05 37.11 2.09
C LEU A 9 52.22 37.57 0.67
N LEU A 10 53.51 37.87 0.33
CA LEU A 10 53.98 38.39 -0.95
C LEU A 10 53.79 37.39 -2.11
N CYS A 11 53.45 37.99 -3.26
CA CYS A 11 53.58 37.41 -4.60
C CYS A 11 55.04 37.17 -4.98
N ALA A 12 55.41 35.98 -5.38
CA ALA A 12 56.66 35.69 -6.09
C ALA A 12 56.34 35.28 -7.53
N LEU A 13 56.69 36.16 -8.47
CA LEU A 13 56.65 35.93 -9.90
C LEU A 13 57.87 35.06 -10.28
N ALA A 14 57.63 33.85 -10.82
CA ALA A 14 58.69 33.05 -11.43
C ALA A 14 58.51 33.06 -12.96
N LEU A 15 59.51 33.66 -13.67
CA LEU A 15 59.66 33.55 -15.09
C LEU A 15 60.01 32.11 -15.48
N VAL A 16 59.37 31.60 -16.53
CA VAL A 16 59.73 30.34 -17.20
C VAL A 16 60.17 30.72 -18.67
N PRO A 17 61.33 30.25 -19.16
CA PRO A 17 61.77 30.55 -20.49
C PRO A 17 61.05 29.69 -21.54
N ALA A 18 60.83 30.31 -22.70
CA ALA A 18 60.32 29.70 -23.92
C ALA A 18 61.35 28.74 -24.52
N ALA A 19 61.00 27.52 -24.79
CA ALA A 19 61.74 26.57 -25.61
C ALA A 19 60.89 26.21 -26.84
N ALA A 20 61.58 26.23 -27.95
CA ALA A 20 61.08 26.23 -29.31
C ALA A 20 60.49 24.94 -29.84
N LEU A 21 59.53 25.11 -30.70
CA LEU A 21 58.89 24.24 -31.67
C LEU A 21 59.69 23.05 -32.20
N ALA A 22 59.10 21.89 -32.20
CA ALA A 22 59.25 20.87 -33.22
C ALA A 22 57.85 20.34 -33.59
N GLY A 23 57.44 20.55 -34.85
CA GLY A 23 56.12 20.16 -35.34
C GLY A 23 55.95 18.65 -35.47
N ALA A 24 54.85 18.16 -35.01
CA ALA A 24 54.35 16.81 -35.30
C ALA A 24 53.23 16.91 -36.37
N PRO A 25 53.10 15.93 -37.26
CA PRO A 25 52.08 15.96 -38.32
C PRO A 25 50.67 15.73 -37.74
N PRO A 26 49.61 16.22 -38.42
CA PRO A 26 48.25 16.08 -37.92
C PRO A 26 47.82 14.63 -37.95
N ALA A 27 47.44 14.11 -36.79
CA ALA A 27 46.76 12.85 -36.64
C ALA A 27 45.37 12.94 -37.27
N GLY A 28 45.05 11.94 -38.09
CA GLY A 28 43.81 11.89 -38.86
C GLY A 28 42.56 12.01 -37.97
N THR A 29 41.62 12.82 -38.43
CA THR A 29 40.27 12.96 -37.89
C THR A 29 39.51 11.65 -38.09
N GLY A 30 39.67 10.73 -37.13
CA GLY A 30 38.74 9.61 -37.00
C GLY A 30 37.39 10.15 -36.54
N THR A 31 36.46 10.25 -37.47
CA THR A 31 35.06 10.57 -37.15
C THR A 31 34.50 9.44 -36.27
N GLN A 32 34.52 9.63 -34.96
CA GLN A 32 33.85 8.75 -34.05
C GLN A 32 32.35 8.92 -34.29
N ALA A 33 31.71 7.85 -34.81
CA ALA A 33 30.27 7.82 -34.95
C ALA A 33 29.62 8.10 -33.58
N PRO A 34 28.50 8.85 -33.50
CA PRO A 34 27.86 9.13 -32.25
C PRO A 34 27.46 7.78 -31.61
N ALA A 35 27.90 7.58 -30.38
CA ALA A 35 27.48 6.42 -29.59
C ALA A 35 25.92 6.39 -29.57
N GLY A 36 25.36 5.33 -30.10
CA GLY A 36 23.92 5.13 -30.08
C GLY A 36 23.38 5.27 -28.65
N PRO A 37 22.11 5.61 -28.48
CA PRO A 37 21.54 5.81 -27.16
C PRO A 37 21.79 4.57 -26.29
N THR A 38 22.46 4.76 -25.17
CA THR A 38 22.67 3.72 -24.15
C THR A 38 21.29 3.15 -23.81
N PRO A 39 21.07 1.83 -23.95
CA PRO A 39 19.78 1.24 -23.56
C PRO A 39 19.49 1.63 -22.11
N LEU A 40 18.32 2.23 -21.87
CA LEU A 40 17.86 2.48 -20.51
C LEU A 40 17.86 1.13 -19.76
N PRO A 41 18.35 1.09 -18.51
CA PRO A 41 18.37 -0.15 -17.75
C PRO A 41 16.93 -0.70 -17.70
N THR A 42 16.75 -1.90 -18.20
CA THR A 42 15.48 -2.61 -18.15
C THR A 42 15.08 -2.65 -16.67
N ARG A 43 14.00 -1.96 -16.31
CA ARG A 43 13.50 -1.94 -14.93
C ARG A 43 13.07 -3.36 -14.57
N THR A 44 13.97 -4.13 -13.99
CA THR A 44 13.67 -5.49 -13.53
C THR A 44 12.64 -5.36 -12.42
N VAL A 45 11.45 -5.90 -12.69
CA VAL A 45 10.38 -5.94 -11.68
C VAL A 45 10.82 -6.88 -10.58
N PRO A 46 10.84 -6.44 -9.30
CA PRO A 46 11.40 -7.25 -8.23
C PRO A 46 10.54 -8.50 -7.96
N PRO A 47 11.19 -9.65 -7.70
CA PRO A 47 10.50 -10.86 -7.27
C PRO A 47 9.89 -10.67 -5.88
N TRP A 48 8.80 -11.41 -5.63
CA TRP A 48 8.03 -11.27 -4.42
C TRP A 48 7.53 -12.62 -3.89
N LEU A 49 7.64 -12.82 -2.57
CA LEU A 49 7.17 -14.01 -1.86
C LEU A 49 5.80 -13.79 -1.18
N GLY A 50 5.50 -12.56 -0.78
CA GLY A 50 4.22 -12.18 -0.18
C GLY A 50 4.11 -12.47 1.30
N ILE A 51 5.12 -12.06 2.08
CA ILE A 51 5.14 -12.18 3.54
C ILE A 51 5.60 -10.89 4.21
N GLU A 52 5.06 -10.60 5.39
CA GLU A 52 5.63 -9.66 6.36
C GLU A 52 6.48 -10.44 7.36
N MET A 53 7.62 -9.87 7.74
CA MET A 53 8.63 -10.57 8.52
C MET A 53 9.11 -9.76 9.71
N ALA A 54 9.48 -10.46 10.78
CA ALA A 54 10.20 -9.90 11.92
C ALA A 54 11.34 -10.84 12.34
N ASN A 55 12.25 -10.34 13.18
CA ASN A 55 13.24 -11.21 13.82
C ASN A 55 12.53 -12.21 14.75
N ALA A 56 12.99 -13.45 14.76
CA ALA A 56 12.55 -14.44 15.72
C ALA A 56 13.50 -14.48 16.92
N ASN A 57 12.95 -14.62 18.14
CA ASN A 57 13.76 -14.67 19.37
C ASN A 57 14.66 -15.92 19.44
N GLU A 58 14.28 -17.01 18.76
CA GLU A 58 15.00 -18.30 18.74
C GLU A 58 15.90 -18.45 17.50
N GLY A 59 16.23 -17.33 16.84
CA GLY A 59 16.94 -17.33 15.56
C GLY A 59 16.04 -17.66 14.38
N GLY A 60 16.46 -17.25 13.18
CA GLY A 60 15.63 -17.31 11.98
C GLY A 60 14.69 -16.11 11.84
N VAL A 61 13.72 -16.23 10.96
CA VAL A 61 12.81 -15.15 10.58
C VAL A 61 11.37 -15.54 10.87
N ARG A 62 10.69 -14.80 11.73
CA ARG A 62 9.27 -15.01 12.01
C ARG A 62 8.42 -14.43 10.89
N VAL A 63 7.55 -15.24 10.32
CA VAL A 63 6.49 -14.80 9.41
C VAL A 63 5.40 -14.14 10.26
N VAL A 64 5.26 -12.84 10.13
CA VAL A 64 4.26 -12.06 10.88
C VAL A 64 2.91 -12.14 10.19
N HIS A 65 2.93 -12.04 8.85
CA HIS A 65 1.73 -12.13 8.02
C HIS A 65 2.06 -12.72 6.66
N VAL A 66 1.17 -13.56 6.14
CA VAL A 66 1.22 -14.13 4.80
C VAL A 66 0.10 -13.55 3.97
N VAL A 67 0.45 -12.75 2.96
CA VAL A 67 -0.53 -12.10 2.08
C VAL A 67 -1.38 -13.15 1.38
N ARG A 68 -2.69 -13.01 1.45
CA ARG A 68 -3.65 -13.96 0.89
C ARG A 68 -3.47 -14.10 -0.64
N GLY A 69 -3.39 -15.34 -1.13
CA GLY A 69 -3.16 -15.63 -2.55
C GLY A 69 -1.73 -15.36 -3.06
N ALA A 70 -0.82 -14.87 -2.20
CA ALA A 70 0.58 -14.69 -2.54
C ALA A 70 1.33 -16.03 -2.68
N PRO A 71 2.52 -16.06 -3.32
CA PRO A 71 3.34 -17.26 -3.45
C PRO A 71 3.54 -18.04 -2.15
N ALA A 72 3.80 -17.36 -1.04
CA ALA A 72 3.94 -18.00 0.27
C ALA A 72 2.65 -18.68 0.74
N ALA A 73 1.51 -18.01 0.59
CA ALA A 73 0.20 -18.58 0.94
C ALA A 73 -0.10 -19.82 0.09
N LEU A 74 0.12 -19.74 -1.22
CA LEU A 74 -0.10 -20.85 -2.15
C LEU A 74 0.83 -22.03 -1.86
N ALA A 75 2.05 -21.77 -1.35
CA ALA A 75 2.97 -22.80 -0.91
C ALA A 75 2.62 -23.38 0.48
N GLY A 76 1.67 -22.82 1.20
CA GLY A 76 1.20 -23.30 2.50
C GLY A 76 1.94 -22.73 3.71
N LEU A 77 2.70 -21.64 3.56
CA LEU A 77 3.20 -20.86 4.70
C LEU A 77 2.01 -20.22 5.44
N ARG A 78 2.20 -19.95 6.72
CA ARG A 78 1.19 -19.35 7.59
C ARG A 78 1.83 -18.32 8.54
N ASP A 79 1.01 -17.45 9.04
CA ASP A 79 1.38 -16.55 10.13
C ASP A 79 1.90 -17.37 11.31
N GLY A 80 2.98 -16.90 11.92
CA GLY A 80 3.66 -17.59 13.03
C GLY A 80 4.75 -18.58 12.62
N ASP A 81 4.87 -18.98 11.34
CA ASP A 81 5.98 -19.82 10.88
C ASP A 81 7.32 -19.14 11.14
N ARG A 82 8.33 -19.92 11.48
CA ARG A 82 9.71 -19.45 11.64
C ARG A 82 10.58 -20.00 10.52
N MET A 83 10.87 -19.16 9.53
CA MET A 83 11.78 -19.51 8.43
C MET A 83 13.20 -19.65 8.94
N VAL A 84 13.87 -20.73 8.54
CA VAL A 84 15.25 -21.05 8.94
C VAL A 84 16.21 -21.18 7.76
N LYS A 85 15.70 -21.52 6.55
CA LYS A 85 16.51 -21.57 5.31
C LYS A 85 15.67 -21.13 4.11
N LEU A 86 16.35 -20.58 3.10
CA LEU A 86 15.81 -20.34 1.75
C LEU A 86 16.79 -20.92 0.73
N ASP A 87 16.34 -21.86 -0.13
CA ASP A 87 17.18 -22.63 -1.05
C ASP A 87 18.39 -23.27 -0.33
N GLY A 88 18.18 -23.80 0.87
CA GLY A 88 19.23 -24.39 1.70
C GLY A 88 20.14 -23.38 2.42
N ALA A 89 20.15 -22.11 2.02
CA ALA A 89 20.91 -21.05 2.71
C ALA A 89 20.23 -20.65 4.02
N PRO A 90 20.95 -20.60 5.16
CA PRO A 90 20.37 -20.20 6.44
C PRO A 90 19.93 -18.72 6.40
N VAL A 91 18.80 -18.41 7.05
CA VAL A 91 18.29 -17.05 7.23
C VAL A 91 18.20 -16.74 8.71
N ALA A 92 18.82 -15.65 9.15
CA ALA A 92 18.86 -15.21 10.54
C ALA A 92 18.01 -13.94 10.77
N ALA A 93 17.84 -13.12 9.73
CA ALA A 93 17.11 -11.86 9.78
C ALA A 93 16.26 -11.65 8.50
N PRO A 94 15.22 -10.81 8.55
CA PRO A 94 14.40 -10.46 7.37
C PRO A 94 15.21 -9.98 6.17
N ALA A 95 16.35 -9.30 6.42
CA ALA A 95 17.26 -8.86 5.37
C ALA A 95 17.87 -10.01 4.57
N ASP A 96 18.13 -11.18 5.19
CA ASP A 96 18.65 -12.37 4.48
C ASP A 96 17.62 -12.89 3.49
N VAL A 97 16.37 -13.02 3.90
CA VAL A 97 15.27 -13.44 3.02
C VAL A 97 15.11 -12.45 1.87
N SER A 98 15.07 -11.16 2.17
CA SER A 98 14.95 -10.11 1.15
C SER A 98 16.08 -10.15 0.13
N ARG A 99 17.33 -10.33 0.60
CA ARG A 99 18.53 -10.46 -0.24
C ARG A 99 18.46 -11.70 -1.13
N LEU A 100 18.13 -12.86 -0.57
CA LEU A 100 18.07 -14.11 -1.33
C LEU A 100 16.94 -14.09 -2.36
N VAL A 101 15.78 -13.56 -2.00
CA VAL A 101 14.65 -13.39 -2.93
C VAL A 101 15.02 -12.41 -4.06
N SER A 102 15.65 -11.27 -3.76
CA SER A 102 16.00 -10.26 -4.76
C SER A 102 17.01 -10.74 -5.82
N GLN A 103 17.76 -11.81 -5.54
CA GLN A 103 18.69 -12.45 -6.49
C GLN A 103 18.00 -13.35 -7.51
N LYS A 104 16.71 -13.59 -7.36
CA LYS A 104 15.92 -14.45 -8.25
C LYS A 104 15.14 -13.61 -9.27
N ALA A 105 14.59 -14.31 -10.25
CA ALA A 105 13.61 -13.71 -11.17
C ALA A 105 12.18 -14.06 -10.72
N PRO A 106 11.17 -13.23 -11.05
CA PRO A 106 9.78 -13.65 -10.99
C PRO A 106 9.59 -14.95 -11.79
N GLY A 107 8.78 -15.87 -11.28
CA GLY A 107 8.61 -17.24 -11.84
C GLY A 107 9.61 -18.26 -11.32
N ALA A 108 10.69 -17.86 -10.65
CA ALA A 108 11.61 -18.79 -10.04
C ALA A 108 10.97 -19.53 -8.86
N ALA A 109 11.20 -20.84 -8.79
CA ALA A 109 10.85 -21.64 -7.62
C ALA A 109 11.94 -21.52 -6.56
N VAL A 110 11.56 -21.40 -5.30
CA VAL A 110 12.44 -21.36 -4.13
C VAL A 110 11.98 -22.37 -3.08
N ASP A 111 12.91 -23.04 -2.44
CA ASP A 111 12.61 -23.94 -1.33
C ASP A 111 12.66 -23.15 -0.01
N VAL A 112 11.52 -23.07 0.66
CA VAL A 112 11.38 -22.38 1.95
C VAL A 112 11.34 -23.42 3.06
N THR A 113 12.37 -23.45 3.91
CA THR A 113 12.42 -24.31 5.10
C THR A 113 12.02 -23.48 6.33
N PHE A 114 11.02 -23.96 7.06
CA PHE A 114 10.48 -23.31 8.24
C PHE A 114 10.14 -24.30 9.35
N VAL A 115 10.04 -23.81 10.57
CA VAL A 115 9.59 -24.55 11.75
C VAL A 115 8.17 -24.12 12.09
N ARG A 116 7.27 -25.09 12.22
CA ARG A 116 5.89 -24.92 12.69
C ARG A 116 5.61 -25.96 13.78
N GLU A 117 5.19 -25.51 14.96
CA GLU A 117 4.92 -26.40 16.11
C GLU A 117 6.09 -27.33 16.42
N GLY A 118 7.31 -26.81 16.39
CA GLY A 118 8.54 -27.56 16.66
C GLY A 118 9.01 -28.48 15.51
N THR A 119 8.25 -28.62 14.43
CA THR A 119 8.58 -29.48 13.29
C THR A 119 9.15 -28.68 12.13
N GLU A 120 10.33 -29.05 11.65
CA GLU A 120 10.93 -28.48 10.43
C GLU A 120 10.22 -29.03 9.18
N ARG A 121 9.84 -28.15 8.27
CA ARG A 121 9.16 -28.46 7.00
C ARG A 121 9.79 -27.66 5.88
N THR A 122 9.77 -28.20 4.66
CA THR A 122 10.18 -27.48 3.46
C THR A 122 9.05 -27.49 2.45
N VAL A 123 8.76 -26.32 1.88
CA VAL A 123 7.78 -26.16 0.81
C VAL A 123 8.42 -25.39 -0.35
N LYS A 124 7.89 -25.61 -1.55
CA LYS A 124 8.33 -24.93 -2.75
C LYS A 124 7.37 -23.79 -3.07
N ALA A 125 7.87 -22.56 -3.11
CA ALA A 125 7.13 -21.37 -3.49
C ALA A 125 7.61 -20.86 -4.86
N THR A 126 6.69 -20.48 -5.75
CA THR A 126 7.02 -19.84 -7.04
C THR A 126 6.88 -18.33 -6.89
N LEU A 127 8.00 -17.60 -6.97
CA LEU A 127 8.02 -16.14 -6.78
C LEU A 127 7.18 -15.45 -7.84
N ALA A 128 6.38 -14.47 -7.43
CA ALA A 128 5.61 -13.62 -8.34
C ALA A 128 6.35 -12.30 -8.63
N VAL A 129 5.84 -11.57 -9.60
CA VAL A 129 6.13 -10.13 -9.75
C VAL A 129 5.60 -9.41 -8.51
N ARG A 130 6.38 -8.48 -7.94
CA ARG A 130 5.89 -7.68 -6.80
C ARG A 130 4.70 -6.84 -7.22
N PRO A 131 3.52 -7.04 -6.59
CA PRO A 131 2.33 -6.27 -6.91
C PRO A 131 2.42 -4.84 -6.38
N THR A 132 1.54 -3.95 -6.84
CA THR A 132 1.34 -2.62 -6.25
C THR A 132 0.73 -2.74 -4.84
N ALA A 133 0.76 -1.65 -4.08
CA ALA A 133 0.10 -1.63 -2.76
C ALA A 133 -1.40 -1.87 -2.86
N ASP A 134 -2.05 -1.32 -3.89
CA ASP A 134 -3.47 -1.54 -4.19
C ASP A 134 -3.77 -3.00 -4.47
N ASP A 135 -2.92 -3.66 -5.30
CA ASP A 135 -3.10 -5.08 -5.61
C ASP A 135 -2.98 -5.94 -4.35
N VAL A 136 -2.02 -5.63 -3.45
CA VAL A 136 -1.90 -6.32 -2.16
C VAL A 136 -3.17 -6.14 -1.34
N MET A 137 -3.68 -4.92 -1.23
CA MET A 137 -4.92 -4.65 -0.50
C MET A 137 -6.13 -5.37 -1.13
N ARG A 138 -6.21 -5.42 -2.47
CA ARG A 138 -7.23 -6.22 -3.16
C ARG A 138 -7.10 -7.71 -2.84
N MET A 139 -5.88 -8.25 -2.88
CA MET A 139 -5.62 -9.66 -2.53
C MET A 139 -6.07 -9.97 -1.11
N GLU A 140 -5.84 -9.06 -0.17
CA GLU A 140 -6.21 -9.24 1.25
C GLU A 140 -7.71 -9.17 1.48
N PHE A 141 -8.38 -8.18 0.91
CA PHE A 141 -9.71 -7.79 1.34
C PHE A 141 -10.83 -8.13 0.36
N VAL A 142 -10.59 -8.11 -0.96
CA VAL A 142 -11.67 -8.38 -1.92
C VAL A 142 -12.16 -9.83 -1.79
N GLY A 143 -13.49 -9.97 -1.66
CA GLY A 143 -14.16 -11.24 -1.44
C GLY A 143 -14.24 -11.68 0.02
N THR A 144 -13.69 -10.90 0.98
CA THR A 144 -13.86 -11.16 2.42
C THR A 144 -15.03 -10.35 2.98
N PHE A 145 -15.57 -10.77 4.13
CA PHE A 145 -16.46 -9.91 4.88
C PHE A 145 -15.72 -8.71 5.44
N ALA A 146 -16.32 -7.54 5.29
CA ALA A 146 -15.80 -6.31 5.84
C ALA A 146 -15.71 -6.38 7.36
N PRO A 147 -14.57 -6.01 7.97
CA PRO A 147 -14.42 -5.94 9.41
C PRO A 147 -15.49 -5.08 10.06
N ALA A 148 -15.98 -5.50 11.22
CA ALA A 148 -16.97 -4.73 11.99
C ALA A 148 -16.36 -3.39 12.43
N TRP A 149 -17.19 -2.34 12.41
CA TRP A 149 -16.78 -1.04 12.97
C TRP A 149 -16.98 -1.04 14.48
N SER A 150 -15.97 -0.56 15.20
CA SER A 150 -16.00 -0.50 16.66
C SER A 150 -15.36 0.79 17.17
N GLY A 151 -15.85 1.29 18.31
CA GLY A 151 -15.28 2.47 18.96
C GLY A 151 -15.47 3.78 18.19
N LEU A 152 -16.39 3.83 17.22
CA LEU A 152 -16.64 5.02 16.43
C LEU A 152 -17.52 6.03 17.19
N THR A 153 -17.19 7.31 17.02
CA THR A 153 -18.01 8.44 17.46
C THR A 153 -18.51 9.21 16.23
N ALA A 154 -19.83 9.43 16.13
CA ALA A 154 -20.38 10.22 15.04
C ALA A 154 -19.77 11.62 15.03
N ALA A 155 -19.40 12.11 13.84
CA ALA A 155 -18.90 13.47 13.65
C ALA A 155 -19.90 14.32 12.86
N SER A 156 -20.32 13.90 11.67
CA SER A 156 -21.31 14.63 10.85
C SER A 156 -22.18 13.66 10.05
N GLY A 157 -23.24 14.19 9.45
CA GLY A 157 -24.25 13.42 8.73
C GLY A 157 -25.21 12.68 9.69
N SER A 158 -26.28 12.11 9.13
CA SER A 158 -27.35 11.46 9.91
C SER A 158 -27.41 9.94 9.73
N GLY A 159 -26.47 9.37 8.95
CA GLY A 159 -26.43 7.94 8.68
C GLY A 159 -25.88 7.11 9.83
N PRO A 160 -26.12 5.79 9.79
CA PRO A 160 -25.55 4.87 10.77
C PRO A 160 -24.02 4.83 10.74
N ILE A 161 -23.41 4.68 11.93
CA ILE A 161 -21.96 4.47 12.12
C ILE A 161 -21.64 3.04 12.57
N ALA A 162 -22.55 2.12 12.36
CA ALA A 162 -22.34 0.68 12.57
C ALA A 162 -22.56 -0.06 11.25
N LEU A 163 -21.58 -0.82 10.80
CA LEU A 163 -21.65 -1.55 9.52
C LEU A 163 -22.84 -2.53 9.48
N SER A 164 -23.17 -3.14 10.62
CA SER A 164 -24.33 -4.05 10.74
C SER A 164 -25.67 -3.38 10.40
N SER A 165 -25.81 -2.09 10.67
CA SER A 165 -27.01 -1.31 10.35
C SER A 165 -27.14 -0.94 8.87
N LEU A 166 -26.10 -1.21 8.08
CA LEU A 166 -26.01 -0.94 6.63
C LEU A 166 -26.22 -2.19 5.78
N ARG A 167 -26.60 -3.33 6.40
CA ARG A 167 -26.94 -4.54 5.64
C ARG A 167 -28.07 -4.28 4.64
N GLY A 168 -27.92 -4.82 3.43
CA GLY A 168 -28.86 -4.57 2.32
C GLY A 168 -28.53 -3.31 1.52
N ARG A 169 -27.58 -2.49 1.95
CA ARG A 169 -27.08 -1.32 1.22
C ARG A 169 -25.68 -1.59 0.66
N VAL A 170 -25.34 -0.94 -0.43
CA VAL A 170 -23.96 -0.81 -0.90
C VAL A 170 -23.29 0.27 -0.05
N VAL A 171 -22.08 0.02 0.43
CA VAL A 171 -21.34 0.99 1.26
C VAL A 171 -20.06 1.39 0.55
N VAL A 172 -19.84 2.68 0.40
CA VAL A 172 -18.54 3.27 0.10
C VAL A 172 -17.97 3.78 1.41
N LEU A 173 -16.88 3.18 1.84
CA LEU A 173 -16.17 3.52 3.05
C LEU A 173 -14.84 4.17 2.69
N GLU A 174 -14.59 5.39 3.14
CA GLU A 174 -13.32 6.10 2.98
C GLU A 174 -12.64 6.30 4.32
N PHE A 175 -11.34 6.00 4.39
CA PHE A 175 -10.47 6.43 5.48
C PHE A 175 -9.73 7.68 5.07
N TRP A 176 -9.82 8.74 5.90
CA TRP A 176 -9.34 10.07 5.59
C TRP A 176 -8.79 10.80 6.82
N ALA A 177 -8.22 12.01 6.66
CA ALA A 177 -7.85 12.90 7.75
C ALA A 177 -7.95 14.37 7.32
N ILE A 178 -8.12 15.26 8.30
CA ILE A 178 -8.23 16.71 8.08
C ILE A 178 -7.01 17.27 7.35
N TRP A 179 -5.82 16.78 7.65
CA TRP A 179 -4.55 17.19 7.06
C TRP A 179 -4.23 16.54 5.70
N CYS A 180 -5.03 15.58 5.27
CA CYS A 180 -4.79 14.80 4.04
C CYS A 180 -5.20 15.59 2.79
N GLY A 181 -4.23 16.15 2.06
CA GLY A 181 -4.49 16.87 0.81
C GLY A 181 -5.19 16.01 -0.26
N PRO A 182 -4.67 14.81 -0.59
CA PRO A 182 -5.32 13.90 -1.56
C PRO A 182 -6.75 13.51 -1.16
N CYS A 183 -7.05 13.34 0.14
CA CYS A 183 -8.41 13.02 0.59
C CYS A 183 -9.42 14.14 0.26
N ARG A 184 -8.97 15.41 0.25
CA ARG A 184 -9.84 16.53 -0.16
C ARG A 184 -10.21 16.48 -1.63
N MET A 185 -9.42 15.80 -2.45
CA MET A 185 -9.68 15.63 -3.88
C MET A 185 -10.73 14.53 -4.13
N THR A 186 -10.85 13.52 -3.24
CA THR A 186 -11.87 12.47 -3.34
C THR A 186 -13.26 12.96 -2.86
N MET A 187 -13.30 13.89 -1.90
CA MET A 187 -14.55 14.33 -1.24
C MET A 187 -15.64 14.81 -2.20
N PRO A 188 -15.38 15.64 -3.24
CA PRO A 188 -16.40 16.03 -4.19
C PRO A 188 -17.04 14.86 -4.94
N THR A 189 -16.25 13.85 -5.28
CA THR A 189 -16.73 12.62 -5.93
C THR A 189 -17.59 11.80 -4.99
N LEU A 190 -17.18 11.65 -3.73
CA LEU A 190 -17.95 10.95 -2.70
C LEU A 190 -19.29 11.65 -2.42
N GLU A 191 -19.29 12.97 -2.34
CA GLU A 191 -20.51 13.77 -2.18
C GLU A 191 -21.43 13.62 -3.39
N GLY A 192 -20.87 13.63 -4.61
CA GLY A 192 -21.59 13.37 -5.84
C GLY A 192 -22.26 11.99 -5.83
N TRP A 193 -21.55 10.94 -5.43
CA TRP A 193 -22.12 9.60 -5.30
C TRP A 193 -23.17 9.52 -4.20
N HIS A 194 -22.94 10.18 -3.06
CA HIS A 194 -23.93 10.27 -1.98
C HIS A 194 -25.25 10.85 -2.48
N GLY A 195 -25.22 11.99 -3.16
CA GLY A 195 -26.41 12.63 -3.72
C GLY A 195 -27.08 11.81 -4.82
N LYS A 196 -26.29 11.25 -5.75
CA LYS A 196 -26.77 10.52 -6.93
C LYS A 196 -27.37 9.15 -6.59
N TYR A 197 -26.74 8.40 -5.70
CA TYR A 197 -27.06 7.00 -5.43
C TYR A 197 -27.64 6.73 -4.05
N GLY A 198 -27.68 7.70 -3.16
CA GLY A 198 -28.17 7.56 -1.79
C GLY A 198 -29.59 6.98 -1.71
N ALA A 199 -30.52 7.52 -2.51
CA ALA A 199 -31.90 7.02 -2.62
C ALA A 199 -31.99 5.64 -3.29
N GLN A 200 -30.98 5.22 -4.05
CA GLN A 200 -30.92 3.94 -4.72
C GLN A 200 -30.30 2.83 -3.84
N GLY A 201 -29.90 3.15 -2.62
CA GLY A 201 -29.35 2.18 -1.68
C GLY A 201 -27.85 2.26 -1.45
N LEU A 202 -27.18 3.35 -1.87
CA LEU A 202 -25.80 3.63 -1.48
C LEU A 202 -25.73 4.30 -0.10
N SER A 203 -24.75 3.94 0.70
CA SER A 203 -24.30 4.71 1.87
C SER A 203 -22.84 5.08 1.68
N VAL A 204 -22.51 6.37 1.80
CA VAL A 204 -21.13 6.84 1.85
C VAL A 204 -20.78 7.14 3.30
N VAL A 205 -19.64 6.64 3.77
CA VAL A 205 -19.17 6.83 5.15
C VAL A 205 -17.69 7.14 5.13
N GLY A 206 -17.31 8.25 5.76
CA GLY A 206 -15.92 8.64 5.98
C GLY A 206 -15.50 8.34 7.42
N ILE A 207 -14.40 7.61 7.60
CA ILE A 207 -13.81 7.35 8.93
C ILE A 207 -12.47 8.07 9.03
N THR A 208 -12.25 8.79 10.13
CA THR A 208 -10.99 9.48 10.43
C THR A 208 -10.53 9.17 11.85
N THR A 209 -9.22 9.21 12.09
CA THR A 209 -8.67 9.17 13.46
C THR A 209 -8.62 10.56 14.13
N ASP A 210 -8.97 11.61 13.40
CA ASP A 210 -9.12 12.96 13.99
C ASP A 210 -10.26 13.00 15.02
N PRO A 211 -10.21 13.90 16.03
CA PRO A 211 -11.29 14.11 16.98
C PRO A 211 -12.62 14.44 16.30
N ALA A 212 -13.73 13.89 16.81
CA ALA A 212 -15.05 13.99 16.20
C ALA A 212 -15.53 15.45 16.04
N ASP A 213 -15.25 16.32 17.00
CA ASP A 213 -15.57 17.76 16.95
C ASP A 213 -14.83 18.47 15.83
N LYS A 214 -13.56 18.15 15.62
CA LYS A 214 -12.74 18.71 14.53
C LYS A 214 -13.18 18.18 13.18
N ALA A 215 -13.49 16.89 13.10
CA ALA A 215 -14.01 16.27 11.88
C ALA A 215 -15.37 16.87 11.49
N ALA A 216 -16.25 17.14 12.46
CA ALA A 216 -17.53 17.80 12.24
C ALA A 216 -17.37 19.22 11.64
N VAL A 217 -16.53 20.05 12.25
CA VAL A 217 -16.23 21.41 11.76
C VAL A 217 -15.61 21.36 10.36
N PHE A 218 -14.75 20.39 10.10
CA PHE A 218 -14.15 20.22 8.78
C PHE A 218 -15.19 19.81 7.75
N ALA A 219 -16.07 18.87 8.07
CA ALA A 219 -17.14 18.40 7.18
C ALA A 219 -18.07 19.55 6.81
N GLU A 220 -18.53 20.34 7.79
CA GLU A 220 -19.38 21.51 7.57
C GLU A 220 -18.73 22.52 6.62
N ARG A 221 -17.46 22.89 6.88
CA ARG A 221 -16.73 23.87 6.07
C ARG A 221 -16.46 23.43 4.63
N ASN A 222 -16.42 22.13 4.38
CA ASN A 222 -16.12 21.55 3.07
C ASN A 222 -17.38 21.00 2.36
N GLY A 223 -18.60 21.25 2.91
CA GLY A 223 -19.85 20.81 2.29
C GLY A 223 -20.01 19.30 2.22
N ILE A 224 -19.50 18.57 3.22
CA ILE A 224 -19.62 17.11 3.32
C ILE A 224 -20.93 16.80 4.05
N HIS A 225 -21.88 16.17 3.35
CA HIS A 225 -23.20 15.81 3.88
C HIS A 225 -23.34 14.31 4.14
N TYR A 226 -22.47 13.47 3.56
CA TYR A 226 -22.44 12.05 3.91
C TYR A 226 -21.93 11.83 5.34
N THR A 227 -22.23 10.65 5.88
CA THR A 227 -21.86 10.32 7.27
C THR A 227 -20.37 10.32 7.47
N THR A 228 -19.89 11.01 8.51
CA THR A 228 -18.50 10.91 8.96
C THR A 228 -18.43 10.48 10.44
N ALA A 229 -17.40 9.71 10.78
CA ALA A 229 -17.16 9.21 12.13
C ALA A 229 -15.68 9.29 12.51
N SER A 230 -15.43 9.49 13.80
CA SER A 230 -14.09 9.44 14.39
C SER A 230 -13.80 8.06 14.96
N ASP A 231 -12.67 7.50 14.57
CA ASP A 231 -12.04 6.28 15.10
C ASP A 231 -10.82 6.67 15.94
N ALA A 232 -11.06 7.33 17.07
CA ALA A 232 -9.97 7.87 17.91
C ALA A 232 -9.01 6.78 18.42
N SER A 233 -9.48 5.54 18.54
CA SER A 233 -8.63 4.40 18.94
C SER A 233 -7.82 3.82 17.78
N GLY A 234 -8.20 4.09 16.53
CA GLY A 234 -7.65 3.46 15.34
C GLY A 234 -8.05 1.99 15.16
N THR A 235 -8.97 1.47 15.98
CA THR A 235 -9.32 0.04 15.96
C THR A 235 -9.97 -0.37 14.63
N THR A 236 -10.92 0.41 14.14
CA THR A 236 -11.55 0.16 12.84
C THR A 236 -10.54 0.34 11.71
N THR A 237 -9.76 1.41 11.74
CA THR A 237 -8.70 1.71 10.75
C THR A 237 -7.68 0.57 10.65
N GLN A 238 -7.26 0.01 11.77
CA GLN A 238 -6.35 -1.15 11.82
C GLN A 238 -7.01 -2.41 11.27
N GLY A 239 -8.29 -2.67 11.60
CA GLY A 239 -9.03 -3.83 11.11
C GLY A 239 -9.13 -3.87 9.58
N TYR A 240 -9.15 -2.72 8.93
CA TYR A 240 -9.09 -2.57 7.47
C TYR A 240 -7.67 -2.51 6.90
N GLY A 241 -6.64 -2.71 7.71
CA GLY A 241 -5.24 -2.69 7.26
C GLY A 241 -4.77 -1.35 6.71
N VAL A 242 -5.45 -0.25 7.03
CA VAL A 242 -5.16 1.08 6.47
C VAL A 242 -3.84 1.61 7.01
N ARG A 243 -2.87 1.77 6.13
CA ARG A 243 -1.55 2.36 6.43
C ARG A 243 -1.32 3.68 5.71
N ASN A 244 -2.06 3.92 4.63
CA ASN A 244 -2.00 5.13 3.83
C ASN A 244 -3.43 5.63 3.55
N ILE A 245 -3.60 6.94 3.42
CA ILE A 245 -4.88 7.59 3.12
C ILE A 245 -4.75 8.49 1.88
N PRO A 246 -5.84 8.68 1.10
CA PRO A 246 -7.14 8.05 1.26
C PRO A 246 -7.08 6.54 0.98
N ALA A 247 -7.91 5.76 1.67
CA ALA A 247 -8.16 4.36 1.38
C ALA A 247 -9.68 4.17 1.26
N LEU A 248 -10.13 3.62 0.14
CA LEU A 248 -11.54 3.49 -0.17
C LEU A 248 -11.90 2.01 -0.37
N TYR A 249 -13.00 1.61 0.24
CA TYR A 249 -13.56 0.26 0.16
C TYR A 249 -14.98 0.33 -0.35
N VAL A 250 -15.32 -0.53 -1.31
CA VAL A 250 -16.72 -0.74 -1.73
C VAL A 250 -17.19 -2.07 -1.19
N ILE A 251 -18.26 -2.02 -0.40
CA ILE A 251 -18.83 -3.17 0.32
C ILE A 251 -20.22 -3.45 -0.25
N ASP A 252 -20.52 -4.69 -0.57
CA ASP A 252 -21.80 -5.09 -1.13
C ASP A 252 -22.91 -5.19 -0.08
N LYS A 253 -24.14 -5.44 -0.53
CA LYS A 253 -25.35 -5.56 0.30
C LYS A 253 -25.27 -6.70 1.35
N ARG A 254 -24.35 -7.66 1.18
CA ARG A 254 -24.08 -8.77 2.11
C ARG A 254 -22.97 -8.43 3.09
N GLY A 255 -22.28 -7.29 2.90
CA GLY A 255 -21.14 -6.86 3.70
C GLY A 255 -19.81 -7.45 3.24
N VAL A 256 -19.71 -7.90 1.99
CA VAL A 256 -18.47 -8.40 1.38
C VAL A 256 -17.77 -7.25 0.66
N ILE A 257 -16.47 -7.11 0.86
CA ILE A 257 -15.65 -6.11 0.16
C ILE A 257 -15.51 -6.54 -1.30
N ARG A 258 -15.81 -5.64 -2.23
CA ARG A 258 -15.81 -5.89 -3.67
C ARG A 258 -14.76 -5.07 -4.43
N GLU A 259 -14.31 -3.96 -3.85
CA GLU A 259 -13.23 -3.14 -4.40
C GLU A 259 -12.46 -2.44 -3.28
N VAL A 260 -11.17 -2.22 -3.51
CA VAL A 260 -10.28 -1.44 -2.64
C VAL A 260 -9.38 -0.57 -3.51
N THR A 261 -9.25 0.71 -3.17
CA THR A 261 -8.30 1.63 -3.80
C THR A 261 -7.53 2.43 -2.75
N LEU A 262 -6.26 2.72 -3.04
CA LEU A 262 -5.39 3.54 -2.19
C LEU A 262 -4.96 4.80 -2.93
N GLY A 263 -4.91 5.92 -2.21
CA GLY A 263 -4.56 7.20 -2.80
C GLY A 263 -5.68 7.80 -3.66
N TYR A 264 -5.36 8.91 -4.31
CA TYR A 264 -6.27 9.57 -5.24
C TYR A 264 -5.73 9.42 -6.67
N GLU A 265 -6.52 8.82 -7.54
CA GLU A 265 -6.25 8.73 -8.97
C GLU A 265 -7.57 8.85 -9.74
N PRO A 266 -7.74 9.90 -10.58
CA PRO A 266 -9.01 10.14 -11.30
C PRO A 266 -9.48 8.96 -12.15
N ALA A 267 -8.55 8.18 -12.72
CA ALA A 267 -8.89 6.99 -13.51
C ALA A 267 -9.59 5.88 -12.68
N GLN A 268 -9.31 5.81 -11.38
CA GLN A 268 -9.91 4.84 -10.46
C GLN A 268 -11.37 5.20 -10.12
N GLU A 269 -11.73 6.49 -10.08
CA GLU A 269 -13.09 6.93 -9.77
C GLU A 269 -14.14 6.30 -10.70
N ALA A 270 -13.88 6.31 -12.00
CA ALA A 270 -14.78 5.69 -12.98
C ALA A 270 -14.90 4.17 -12.80
N GLN A 271 -13.83 3.51 -12.35
CA GLN A 271 -13.86 2.08 -12.04
C GLN A 271 -14.71 1.82 -10.79
N VAL A 272 -14.50 2.58 -9.74
CA VAL A 272 -15.26 2.47 -8.48
C VAL A 272 -16.74 2.74 -8.74
N GLU A 273 -17.07 3.78 -9.51
CA GLU A 273 -18.47 4.09 -9.84
C GLU A 273 -19.16 2.95 -10.62
N ARG A 274 -18.46 2.30 -11.56
CA ARG A 274 -19.00 1.11 -12.24
C ARG A 274 -19.30 -0.03 -11.26
N VAL A 275 -18.40 -0.28 -10.30
CA VAL A 275 -18.61 -1.30 -9.26
C VAL A 275 -19.84 -0.93 -8.41
N ILE A 276 -19.98 0.33 -8.00
CA ILE A 276 -21.15 0.82 -7.25
C ILE A 276 -22.43 0.54 -8.03
N GLN A 277 -22.49 0.92 -9.32
CA GLN A 277 -23.68 0.71 -10.16
C GLN A 277 -24.03 -0.77 -10.31
N GLN A 278 -23.05 -1.63 -10.51
CA GLN A 278 -23.24 -3.09 -10.59
C GLN A 278 -23.83 -3.64 -9.29
N LEU A 279 -23.28 -3.23 -8.15
CA LEU A 279 -23.74 -3.71 -6.84
C LEU A 279 -25.13 -3.17 -6.47
N LEU A 280 -25.46 -1.96 -6.88
CA LEU A 280 -26.82 -1.40 -6.70
C LEU A 280 -27.88 -2.19 -7.49
N ALA A 281 -27.53 -2.66 -8.68
CA ALA A 281 -28.38 -3.49 -9.51
C ALA A 281 -28.54 -4.94 -9.01
N GLU A 282 -27.63 -5.43 -8.16
CA GLU A 282 -27.75 -6.77 -7.54
C GLU A 282 -28.99 -6.82 -6.62
N PRO A 283 -29.72 -7.96 -6.56
CA PRO A 283 -30.84 -8.12 -5.62
C PRO A 283 -30.36 -7.99 -4.18
N ALA A 284 -31.23 -7.48 -3.30
CA ALA A 284 -30.97 -7.49 -1.88
C ALA A 284 -30.88 -8.95 -1.37
N PRO A 285 -30.00 -9.26 -0.39
CA PRO A 285 -29.92 -10.59 0.18
C PRO A 285 -31.26 -10.95 0.80
N THR A 286 -31.79 -12.14 0.45
CA THR A 286 -32.96 -12.68 1.12
C THR A 286 -32.61 -13.09 2.54
N THR A 287 -33.54 -12.95 3.49
CA THR A 287 -33.34 -13.27 4.92
C THR A 287 -32.86 -14.71 5.17
N ALA A 288 -33.09 -15.64 4.26
CA ALA A 288 -32.59 -17.02 4.33
C ALA A 288 -31.05 -17.12 4.20
N ASN A 289 -30.37 -16.21 3.48
CA ASN A 289 -28.91 -16.22 3.31
C ASN A 289 -28.16 -15.36 4.35
N ALA A 290 -28.88 -14.61 5.18
CA ALA A 290 -28.27 -13.80 6.24
C ALA A 290 -27.86 -14.64 7.48
N ALA A 291 -28.46 -15.82 7.66
CA ALA A 291 -28.22 -16.68 8.82
C ALA A 291 -27.05 -17.67 8.65
N SER A 292 -26.54 -17.88 7.44
CA SER A 292 -25.43 -18.83 7.17
C SER A 292 -24.03 -18.20 7.23
N GLY A 293 -23.92 -16.93 7.52
CA GLY A 293 -22.63 -16.21 7.68
C GLY A 293 -22.13 -16.30 9.12
N THR A 294 -21.94 -17.51 9.66
CA THR A 294 -21.13 -17.70 10.87
C THR A 294 -19.69 -17.33 10.51
N GLN A 295 -19.19 -16.25 11.08
CA GLN A 295 -17.76 -15.95 11.08
C GLN A 295 -17.03 -17.11 11.76
N PRO A 296 -15.91 -17.60 11.18
CA PRO A 296 -14.95 -18.42 11.90
C PRO A 296 -14.19 -17.62 12.95
#